data_9a39f5f14563640dbead5905e6192eb9
#
_entry.id   9a39f5f14563640dbead5905e6192eb9
#
_cell.length_a   1.000
_cell.length_b   1.000
_cell.length_c   1.000
_cell.angle_alpha   90.00
_cell.angle_beta   90.00
_cell.angle_gamma   90.00
#
_symmetry.space_group_name_H-M   'P 1'
#
loop_
_entity.id
_entity.type
_entity.pdbx_description
1 polymer ?
#
loop_
_entity_poly.entity_id
_entity_poly.type
_entity_poly.pdbx_seq_one_letter_code
_entity_poly.pdbx_strand_id
1 'polypeptide(L)'
;DTLRRMFLRARTDADAPKSKCITMLLMPMHQPGVDVRPITMLNDTEDFCEVFLSDARTEAGLVVGEVNNGWAVANSLLSHERGEEAAVNPILFAPELERVFTLAKERGADRQSVTRERLGRAYLGVAVMKALGDKILAAYMRDGSLGPEASVAKLYWSEYHQNTTRLAVDILGADALAWDGEMPMRWFRADDAGAPNDSGSWLSVHMCNAM
;
A
#
# COMPACT_ATOMS: atom_id res chain seq x y z
N ASP A 1 -8.55 11.37 13.96
CA ASP A 1 -10.03 11.42 13.90
C ASP A 1 -10.56 12.40 12.85
N THR A 2 -10.20 12.20 11.59
CA THR A 2 -10.48 13.15 10.49
C THR A 2 -11.46 12.62 9.44
N LEU A 3 -11.82 11.34 9.45
CA LEU A 3 -12.73 10.74 8.48
C LEU A 3 -14.18 11.06 8.85
N ARG A 4 -14.76 12.05 8.19
CA ARG A 4 -16.18 12.41 8.38
C ARG A 4 -17.14 11.40 7.75
N ARG A 5 -16.71 10.68 6.70
CA ARG A 5 -17.53 9.71 5.96
C ARG A 5 -16.69 8.52 5.52
N MET A 6 -17.31 7.36 5.54
CA MET A 6 -16.76 6.11 5.03
C MET A 6 -17.40 5.76 3.68
N PHE A 7 -16.61 5.25 2.76
CA PHE A 7 -17.09 4.70 1.49
C PHE A 7 -17.50 3.24 1.74
N LEU A 8 -18.80 2.99 1.85
CA LEU A 8 -19.36 1.72 2.25
C LEU A 8 -20.03 0.99 1.08
N ARG A 9 -19.72 -0.28 0.93
CA ARG A 9 -20.46 -1.21 0.07
C ARG A 9 -21.51 -1.95 0.90
N ALA A 10 -22.77 -1.65 0.71
CA ALA A 10 -23.86 -2.31 1.41
C ALA A 10 -24.65 -3.23 0.46
N ARG A 11 -25.04 -4.38 0.97
CA ARG A 11 -25.99 -5.24 0.25
C ARG A 11 -27.40 -4.69 0.44
N THR A 12 -27.98 -4.24 -0.66
CA THR A 12 -29.31 -3.57 -0.67
C THR A 12 -30.42 -4.42 -1.26
N ASP A 13 -30.06 -5.52 -1.95
CA ASP A 13 -30.99 -6.50 -2.46
C ASP A 13 -30.50 -7.91 -2.12
N ALA A 14 -31.25 -8.62 -1.28
CA ALA A 14 -30.87 -9.95 -0.80
C ALA A 14 -31.06 -11.05 -1.86
N ASP A 15 -31.95 -10.84 -2.81
CA ASP A 15 -32.39 -11.84 -3.80
C ASP A 15 -31.67 -11.69 -5.13
N ALA A 16 -31.03 -10.53 -5.38
CA ALA A 16 -30.29 -10.27 -6.61
C ALA A 16 -28.92 -11.00 -6.65
N PRO A 17 -28.39 -11.28 -7.86
CA PRO A 17 -27.04 -11.82 -8.04
C PRO A 17 -25.97 -10.94 -7.39
N LYS A 18 -24.85 -11.54 -6.95
CA LYS A 18 -23.77 -10.87 -6.18
C LYS A 18 -23.29 -9.53 -6.75
N SER A 19 -23.24 -9.37 -8.08
CA SER A 19 -22.80 -8.14 -8.74
C SER A 19 -23.90 -7.07 -8.87
N LYS A 20 -25.15 -7.43 -8.61
CA LYS A 20 -26.33 -6.56 -8.76
C LYS A 20 -27.09 -6.35 -7.45
N CYS A 21 -26.48 -6.65 -6.33
CA CYS A 21 -27.10 -6.54 -5.01
C CYS A 21 -26.41 -5.51 -4.11
N ILE A 22 -25.41 -4.82 -4.61
CA ILE A 22 -24.55 -3.93 -3.81
C ILE A 22 -24.78 -2.48 -4.25
N THR A 23 -24.98 -1.61 -3.26
CA THR A 23 -25.01 -0.16 -3.46
C THR A 23 -23.80 0.47 -2.77
N MET A 24 -23.21 1.46 -3.39
CA MET A 24 -22.15 2.26 -2.81
C MET A 24 -22.74 3.48 -2.09
N LEU A 25 -22.33 3.66 -0.83
CA LEU A 25 -22.87 4.69 0.06
C LEU A 25 -21.73 5.49 0.68
N LEU A 26 -21.97 6.77 0.94
CA LEU A 26 -21.16 7.57 1.85
C LEU A 26 -21.80 7.53 3.24
N MET A 27 -21.19 6.79 4.16
CA MET A 27 -21.69 6.63 5.52
C MET A 27 -21.07 7.68 6.44
N PRO A 28 -21.87 8.53 7.10
CA PRO A 28 -21.34 9.42 8.14
C PRO A 28 -20.77 8.60 9.31
N MET A 29 -19.55 8.92 9.74
CA MET A 29 -18.88 8.15 10.79
C MET A 29 -19.27 8.61 12.20
N HIS A 30 -19.66 9.88 12.37
CA HIS A 30 -20.05 10.44 13.68
C HIS A 30 -21.57 10.33 13.85
N GLN A 31 -22.03 9.15 14.25
CA GLN A 31 -23.44 8.91 14.55
C GLN A 31 -23.60 7.73 15.54
N PRO A 32 -24.74 7.61 16.22
CA PRO A 32 -25.05 6.41 17.01
C PRO A 32 -25.00 5.16 16.13
N GLY A 33 -24.49 4.07 16.70
CA GLY A 33 -24.39 2.78 16.02
C GLY A 33 -23.16 2.59 15.11
N VAL A 34 -22.24 3.55 15.07
CA VAL A 34 -20.93 3.38 14.45
C VAL A 34 -19.88 3.28 15.55
N ASP A 35 -19.23 2.13 15.64
CA ASP A 35 -18.11 1.86 16.56
C ASP A 35 -16.86 1.53 15.75
N VAL A 36 -15.81 2.31 15.91
CA VAL A 36 -14.53 2.16 15.20
C VAL A 36 -13.47 1.71 16.20
N ARG A 37 -12.86 0.58 15.94
CA ARG A 37 -11.82 -0.02 16.79
C ARG A 37 -10.52 -0.12 15.99
N PRO A 38 -9.43 0.50 16.46
CA PRO A 38 -8.13 0.34 15.81
C PRO A 38 -7.64 -1.09 15.93
N ILE A 39 -6.88 -1.54 14.92
CA ILE A 39 -6.18 -2.82 14.89
C ILE A 39 -4.71 -2.53 15.07
N THR A 40 -4.13 -3.01 16.17
CA THR A 40 -2.68 -2.89 16.39
C THR A 40 -1.95 -3.85 15.47
N MET A 41 -1.06 -3.31 14.65
CA MET A 41 -0.23 -4.05 13.70
C MET A 41 1.02 -4.61 14.37
N LEU A 42 1.79 -5.44 13.66
CA LEU A 42 3.02 -6.06 14.17
C LEU A 42 4.10 -5.05 14.61
N ASN A 43 4.06 -3.86 14.06
CA ASN A 43 4.96 -2.75 14.38
C ASN A 43 4.37 -1.74 15.36
N ASP A 44 3.31 -2.11 16.08
CA ASP A 44 2.58 -1.30 17.05
C ASP A 44 1.90 -0.03 16.45
N THR A 45 1.77 0.08 15.13
CA THR A 45 0.94 1.12 14.51
C THR A 45 -0.54 0.70 14.43
N GLU A 46 -1.43 1.68 14.29
CA GLU A 46 -2.88 1.50 14.22
C GLU A 46 -3.43 2.11 12.92
N ASP A 47 -2.86 1.69 11.77
CA ASP A 47 -3.24 2.23 10.46
C ASP A 47 -4.53 1.62 9.91
N PHE A 48 -4.97 0.50 10.47
CA PHE A 48 -6.22 -0.18 10.13
C PHE A 48 -7.19 -0.19 11.30
N CYS A 49 -8.47 -0.34 10.98
CA CYS A 49 -9.52 -0.44 11.98
C CYS A 49 -10.62 -1.42 11.58
N GLU A 50 -11.29 -1.97 12.57
CA GLU A 50 -12.58 -2.63 12.41
C GLU A 50 -13.69 -1.59 12.62
N VAL A 51 -14.74 -1.68 11.81
CA VAL A 51 -15.91 -0.80 11.93
C VAL A 51 -17.15 -1.65 12.14
N PHE A 52 -17.81 -1.47 13.28
CA PHE A 52 -19.06 -2.14 13.62
C PHE A 52 -20.22 -1.17 13.36
N LEU A 53 -21.22 -1.65 12.63
CA LEU A 53 -22.41 -0.89 12.27
C LEU A 53 -23.64 -1.55 12.87
N SER A 54 -24.32 -0.85 13.80
CA SER A 54 -25.55 -1.29 14.44
C SER A 54 -26.62 -0.21 14.25
N ASP A 55 -27.57 -0.45 13.36
CA ASP A 55 -28.62 0.51 13.00
C ASP A 55 -28.09 1.87 12.51
N ALA A 56 -26.84 1.92 12.01
CA ALA A 56 -26.26 3.11 11.43
C ALA A 56 -27.04 3.53 10.17
N ARG A 57 -27.22 4.84 9.98
CA ARG A 57 -28.06 5.38 8.94
C ARG A 57 -27.29 6.32 8.01
N THR A 58 -27.67 6.33 6.74
CA THR A 58 -27.21 7.32 5.77
C THR A 58 -28.40 7.83 4.95
N GLU A 59 -28.28 9.04 4.45
CA GLU A 59 -29.31 9.63 3.62
C GLU A 59 -29.30 9.03 2.22
N ALA A 60 -30.47 8.90 1.58
CA ALA A 60 -30.57 8.40 0.23
C ALA A 60 -29.79 9.26 -0.80
N GLY A 61 -29.63 10.55 -0.53
CA GLY A 61 -28.82 11.45 -1.35
C GLY A 61 -27.31 11.20 -1.28
N LEU A 62 -26.84 10.31 -0.37
CA LEU A 62 -25.44 9.90 -0.25
C LEU A 62 -25.14 8.56 -0.94
N VAL A 63 -26.05 8.07 -1.77
CA VAL A 63 -25.78 6.98 -2.72
C VAL A 63 -24.83 7.47 -3.80
N VAL A 64 -23.76 6.71 -4.05
CA VAL A 64 -22.80 6.98 -5.11
C VAL A 64 -23.13 6.11 -6.31
N GLY A 65 -23.52 6.73 -7.40
CA GLY A 65 -24.07 6.06 -8.58
C GLY A 65 -25.54 5.65 -8.39
N GLU A 66 -25.89 4.48 -8.86
CA GLU A 66 -27.25 3.95 -8.80
C GLU A 66 -27.38 2.86 -7.73
N VAL A 67 -28.60 2.70 -7.19
CA VAL A 67 -28.91 1.59 -6.26
C VAL A 67 -28.68 0.26 -6.99
N ASN A 68 -28.06 -0.70 -6.29
CA ASN A 68 -27.70 -2.03 -6.79
C ASN A 68 -26.62 -2.05 -7.91
N ASN A 69 -25.99 -0.91 -8.23
CA ASN A 69 -24.90 -0.80 -9.19
C ASN A 69 -23.54 -0.45 -8.55
N GLY A 70 -23.41 -0.65 -7.25
CA GLY A 70 -22.18 -0.32 -6.48
C GLY A 70 -20.97 -1.14 -6.90
N TRP A 71 -21.14 -2.30 -7.57
CA TRP A 71 -20.03 -3.07 -8.10
C TRP A 71 -19.29 -2.33 -9.24
N ALA A 72 -20.03 -1.66 -10.12
CA ALA A 72 -19.43 -0.84 -11.17
C ALA A 72 -18.66 0.35 -10.59
N VAL A 73 -19.21 1.00 -9.55
CA VAL A 73 -18.54 2.10 -8.84
C VAL A 73 -17.25 1.63 -8.17
N ALA A 74 -17.28 0.47 -7.49
CA ALA A 74 -16.10 -0.10 -6.86
C ALA A 74 -14.99 -0.43 -7.88
N ASN A 75 -15.35 -1.02 -9.02
CA ASN A 75 -14.38 -1.32 -10.08
C ASN A 75 -13.77 -0.04 -10.67
N SER A 76 -14.55 1.01 -10.85
CA SER A 76 -14.04 2.30 -11.31
C SER A 76 -13.02 2.89 -10.34
N LEU A 77 -13.32 2.89 -9.04
CA LEU A 77 -12.41 3.36 -7.99
C LEU A 77 -11.09 2.58 -8.01
N LEU A 78 -11.16 1.25 -7.97
CA LEU A 78 -9.98 0.39 -7.99
C LEU A 78 -9.14 0.54 -9.26
N SER A 79 -9.75 0.89 -10.38
CA SER A 79 -9.02 1.14 -11.62
C SER A 79 -8.18 2.42 -11.53
N HIS A 80 -8.72 3.47 -10.91
CA HIS A 80 -7.99 4.73 -10.71
C HIS A 80 -6.80 4.55 -9.76
N GLU A 81 -6.99 3.87 -8.63
CA GLU A 81 -5.92 3.59 -7.66
C GLU A 81 -4.75 2.86 -8.31
N ARG A 82 -5.01 1.82 -9.10
CA ARG A 82 -3.96 1.04 -9.78
C ARG A 82 -3.13 1.85 -10.76
N GLY A 83 -3.73 2.83 -11.43
CA GLY A 83 -3.05 3.69 -12.38
C GLY A 83 -2.08 4.65 -11.70
N GLU A 84 -2.51 5.27 -10.61
CA GLU A 84 -1.69 6.17 -9.82
C GLU A 84 -0.48 5.45 -9.21
N GLU A 85 -0.69 4.32 -8.56
CA GLU A 85 0.39 3.52 -7.96
C GLU A 85 1.48 3.16 -8.97
N ALA A 86 1.11 2.74 -10.17
CA ALA A 86 2.08 2.33 -11.19
C ALA A 86 3.01 3.47 -11.63
N ALA A 87 2.52 4.70 -11.67
CA ALA A 87 3.31 5.87 -12.06
C ALA A 87 4.19 6.39 -10.92
N VAL A 88 3.71 6.31 -9.67
CA VAL A 88 4.35 6.93 -8.50
C VAL A 88 5.37 5.99 -7.83
N ASN A 89 5.10 4.68 -7.79
CA ASN A 89 5.94 3.73 -7.06
C ASN A 89 7.43 3.76 -7.45
N PRO A 90 7.86 3.86 -8.73
CA PRO A 90 9.28 3.95 -9.06
C PRO A 90 9.97 5.17 -8.43
N ILE A 91 9.23 6.27 -8.29
CA ILE A 91 9.73 7.52 -7.69
C ILE A 91 9.90 7.35 -6.18
N LEU A 92 8.97 6.63 -5.54
CA LEU A 92 9.00 6.39 -4.10
C LEU A 92 10.07 5.38 -3.69
N PHE A 93 10.25 4.30 -4.46
CA PHE A 93 11.20 3.24 -4.12
C PHE A 93 12.65 3.54 -4.50
N ALA A 94 12.92 4.54 -5.35
CA ALA A 94 14.29 4.92 -5.67
C ALA A 94 15.05 5.48 -4.44
N PRO A 95 14.53 6.40 -3.63
CA PRO A 95 15.17 6.83 -2.37
C PRO A 95 15.36 5.69 -1.36
N GLU A 96 14.41 4.77 -1.23
CA GLU A 96 14.56 3.59 -0.37
C GLU A 96 15.75 2.74 -0.82
N LEU A 97 15.88 2.50 -2.11
CA LEU A 97 17.00 1.75 -2.67
C LEU A 97 18.34 2.41 -2.35
N GLU A 98 18.44 3.73 -2.46
CA GLU A 98 19.66 4.48 -2.10
C GLU A 98 20.00 4.33 -0.61
N ARG A 99 19.00 4.31 0.27
CA ARG A 99 19.20 4.02 1.70
C ARG A 99 19.76 2.62 1.91
N VAL A 100 19.25 1.60 1.22
CA VAL A 100 19.77 0.22 1.30
C VAL A 100 21.22 0.15 0.79
N PHE A 101 21.56 0.85 -0.29
CA PHE A 101 22.95 0.95 -0.75
C PHE A 101 23.86 1.61 0.28
N THR A 102 23.39 2.68 0.90
CA THR A 102 24.14 3.37 1.97
C THR A 102 24.37 2.44 3.15
N LEU A 103 23.32 1.78 3.65
CA LEU A 103 23.41 0.80 4.72
C LEU A 103 24.42 -0.32 4.40
N ALA A 104 24.37 -0.86 3.18
CA ALA A 104 25.26 -1.92 2.75
C ALA A 104 26.74 -1.47 2.76
N LYS A 105 27.02 -0.24 2.34
CA LYS A 105 28.37 0.36 2.37
C LYS A 105 28.85 0.58 3.80
N GLU A 106 28.02 1.18 4.64
CA GLU A 106 28.36 1.46 6.05
C GLU A 106 28.67 0.18 6.83
N ARG A 107 27.97 -0.91 6.53
CA ARG A 107 28.17 -2.23 7.14
C ARG A 107 29.23 -3.08 6.44
N GLY A 108 29.80 -2.61 5.34
CA GLY A 108 30.76 -3.38 4.52
C GLY A 108 30.16 -4.63 3.86
N ALA A 109 28.83 -4.73 3.84
CA ALA A 109 28.10 -5.87 3.29
C ALA A 109 28.10 -5.88 1.76
N ASP A 110 28.33 -4.73 1.13
CA ASP A 110 28.51 -4.56 -0.32
C ASP A 110 29.69 -5.35 -0.89
N ARG A 111 30.63 -5.79 -0.05
CA ARG A 111 31.80 -6.63 -0.43
C ARG A 111 31.43 -8.11 -0.56
N GLN A 112 30.31 -8.53 0.01
CA GLN A 112 29.84 -9.92 -0.04
C GLN A 112 29.12 -10.17 -1.38
N SER A 113 29.50 -11.24 -2.08
CA SER A 113 28.95 -11.54 -3.42
C SER A 113 27.43 -11.70 -3.42
N VAL A 114 26.88 -12.39 -2.42
CA VAL A 114 25.42 -12.62 -2.27
C VAL A 114 24.69 -11.30 -2.06
N THR A 115 25.19 -10.44 -1.18
CA THR A 115 24.59 -9.11 -0.94
C THR A 115 24.66 -8.25 -2.18
N ARG A 116 25.78 -8.24 -2.90
CA ARG A 116 25.92 -7.50 -4.16
C ARG A 116 24.93 -7.98 -5.23
N GLU A 117 24.72 -9.28 -5.34
CA GLU A 117 23.70 -9.81 -6.26
C GLU A 117 22.31 -9.30 -5.90
N ARG A 118 21.93 -9.37 -4.62
CA ARG A 118 20.63 -8.90 -4.15
C ARG A 118 20.45 -7.37 -4.33
N LEU A 119 21.49 -6.59 -4.08
CA LEU A 119 21.50 -5.15 -4.37
C LEU A 119 21.30 -4.88 -5.88
N GLY A 120 21.96 -5.66 -6.74
CA GLY A 120 21.76 -5.59 -8.18
C GLY A 120 20.34 -5.93 -8.61
N ARG A 121 19.72 -6.95 -8.00
CA ARG A 121 18.31 -7.30 -8.23
C ARG A 121 17.37 -6.18 -7.77
N ALA A 122 17.64 -5.57 -6.61
CA ALA A 122 16.85 -4.45 -6.12
C ALA A 122 16.95 -3.23 -7.06
N TYR A 123 18.14 -2.93 -7.56
CA TYR A 123 18.33 -1.87 -8.58
C TYR A 123 17.51 -2.16 -9.86
N LEU A 124 17.61 -3.37 -10.39
CA LEU A 124 16.83 -3.78 -11.54
C LEU A 124 15.35 -3.71 -11.28
N GLY A 125 14.91 -4.00 -10.04
CA GLY A 125 13.52 -3.91 -9.63
C GLY A 125 12.91 -2.53 -9.82
N VAL A 126 13.62 -1.48 -9.39
CA VAL A 126 13.17 -0.09 -9.60
C VAL A 126 13.15 0.26 -11.09
N ALA A 127 14.16 -0.16 -11.86
CA ALA A 127 14.20 0.09 -13.29
C ALA A 127 13.05 -0.58 -14.05
N VAL A 128 12.69 -1.82 -13.67
CA VAL A 128 11.55 -2.55 -14.24
C VAL A 128 10.23 -1.88 -13.85
N MET A 129 10.07 -1.44 -12.58
CA MET A 129 8.88 -0.69 -12.15
C MET A 129 8.71 0.58 -12.98
N LYS A 130 9.81 1.30 -13.23
CA LYS A 130 9.77 2.50 -14.07
C LYS A 130 9.29 2.18 -15.48
N ALA A 131 9.89 1.19 -16.13
CA ALA A 131 9.51 0.78 -17.47
C ALA A 131 8.05 0.30 -17.55
N LEU A 132 7.57 -0.41 -16.52
CA LEU A 132 6.18 -0.85 -16.42
C LEU A 132 5.23 0.34 -16.23
N GLY A 133 5.58 1.29 -15.37
CA GLY A 133 4.83 2.53 -15.17
C GLY A 133 4.73 3.37 -16.45
N ASP A 134 5.83 3.56 -17.15
CA ASP A 134 5.87 4.27 -18.43
C ASP A 134 4.98 3.58 -19.49
N LYS A 135 4.98 2.24 -19.53
CA LYS A 135 4.11 1.45 -20.42
C LYS A 135 2.62 1.62 -20.09
N ILE A 136 2.27 1.56 -18.79
CA ILE A 136 0.89 1.72 -18.31
C ILE A 136 0.39 3.14 -18.63
N LEU A 137 1.20 4.15 -18.37
CA LEU A 137 0.86 5.54 -18.67
C LEU A 137 0.66 5.75 -20.18
N ALA A 138 1.55 5.21 -21.01
CA ALA A 138 1.43 5.31 -22.47
C ALA A 138 0.14 4.61 -22.99
N ALA A 139 -0.23 3.46 -22.42
CA ALA A 139 -1.47 2.77 -22.76
C ALA A 139 -2.69 3.59 -22.34
N TYR A 140 -2.68 4.16 -21.14
CA TYR A 140 -3.75 5.03 -20.66
C TYR A 140 -3.93 6.28 -21.55
N MET A 141 -2.83 6.92 -21.92
CA MET A 141 -2.85 8.11 -22.81
C MET A 141 -3.42 7.79 -24.20
N ARG A 142 -3.20 6.58 -24.70
CA ARG A 142 -3.70 6.15 -26.02
C ARG A 142 -5.17 5.70 -25.98
N ASP A 143 -5.53 4.90 -24.97
CA ASP A 143 -6.79 4.12 -24.95
C ASP A 143 -7.81 4.70 -23.93
N GLY A 144 -7.40 5.65 -23.08
CA GLY A 144 -8.24 6.24 -22.02
C GLY A 144 -8.61 5.26 -20.90
N SER A 145 -8.00 4.07 -20.88
CA SER A 145 -8.27 3.03 -19.88
C SER A 145 -7.00 2.28 -19.51
N LEU A 146 -6.99 1.72 -18.28
CA LEU A 146 -5.89 0.90 -17.80
C LEU A 146 -6.02 -0.54 -18.31
N GLY A 147 -4.92 -1.06 -18.84
CA GLY A 147 -4.81 -2.45 -19.23
C GLY A 147 -4.50 -3.40 -18.05
N PRO A 148 -4.43 -4.72 -18.32
CA PRO A 148 -4.10 -5.72 -17.30
C PRO A 148 -2.73 -5.53 -16.66
N GLU A 149 -1.82 -4.79 -17.32
CA GLU A 149 -0.50 -4.44 -16.83
C GLU A 149 -0.54 -3.69 -15.49
N ALA A 150 -1.58 -2.89 -15.25
CA ALA A 150 -1.76 -2.20 -13.98
C ALA A 150 -1.92 -3.16 -12.79
N SER A 151 -2.55 -4.33 -13.01
CA SER A 151 -2.65 -5.37 -11.98
C SER A 151 -1.32 -6.09 -11.73
N VAL A 152 -0.49 -6.23 -12.77
CA VAL A 152 0.88 -6.77 -12.64
C VAL A 152 1.77 -5.82 -11.84
N ALA A 153 1.61 -4.51 -12.02
CA ALA A 153 2.38 -3.51 -11.29
C ALA A 153 2.20 -3.65 -9.76
N LYS A 154 0.96 -3.87 -9.28
CA LYS A 154 0.65 -4.07 -7.85
C LYS A 154 1.41 -5.27 -7.27
N LEU A 155 1.33 -6.42 -7.93
CA LEU A 155 2.04 -7.61 -7.50
C LEU A 155 3.55 -7.38 -7.50
N TYR A 156 4.08 -6.79 -8.57
CA TYR A 156 5.51 -6.59 -8.74
C TYR A 156 6.12 -5.69 -7.65
N TRP A 157 5.51 -4.53 -7.38
CA TRP A 157 6.06 -3.61 -6.38
C TRP A 157 5.94 -4.17 -4.95
N SER A 158 4.87 -4.89 -4.64
CA SER A 158 4.70 -5.46 -3.30
C SER A 158 5.75 -6.54 -3.01
N GLU A 159 6.03 -7.43 -3.96
CA GLU A 159 7.12 -8.42 -3.83
C GLU A 159 8.51 -7.76 -3.80
N TYR A 160 8.70 -6.73 -4.63
CA TYR A 160 9.93 -5.94 -4.61
C TYR A 160 10.18 -5.34 -3.22
N HIS A 161 9.18 -4.68 -2.65
CA HIS A 161 9.29 -4.01 -1.36
C HIS A 161 9.59 -4.99 -0.23
N GLN A 162 8.90 -6.14 -0.18
CA GLN A 162 9.21 -7.20 0.77
C GLN A 162 10.65 -7.71 0.65
N ASN A 163 11.12 -7.93 -0.56
CA ASN A 163 12.48 -8.43 -0.80
C ASN A 163 13.55 -7.39 -0.46
N THR A 164 13.30 -6.12 -0.73
CA THR A 164 14.23 -5.01 -0.48
C THR A 164 14.32 -4.68 1.00
N THR A 165 13.19 -4.62 1.72
CA THR A 165 13.19 -4.42 3.18
C THR A 165 13.81 -5.61 3.91
N ARG A 166 13.56 -6.84 3.46
CA ARG A 166 14.23 -8.03 3.99
C ARG A 166 15.75 -7.98 3.76
N LEU A 167 16.19 -7.48 2.61
CA LEU A 167 17.62 -7.29 2.36
C LEU A 167 18.24 -6.32 3.36
N ALA A 168 17.58 -5.22 3.69
CA ALA A 168 18.03 -4.27 4.68
C ALA A 168 18.13 -4.91 6.08
N VAL A 169 17.14 -5.68 6.51
CA VAL A 169 17.14 -6.43 7.76
C VAL A 169 18.29 -7.46 7.79
N ASP A 170 18.53 -8.18 6.70
CA ASP A 170 19.65 -9.14 6.61
C ASP A 170 21.03 -8.45 6.68
N ILE A 171 21.15 -7.23 6.12
CA ILE A 171 22.39 -6.43 6.21
C ILE A 171 22.64 -5.95 7.66
N LEU A 172 21.60 -5.58 8.39
CA LEU A 172 21.67 -5.23 9.81
C LEU A 172 22.14 -6.42 10.67
N GLY A 173 21.79 -7.64 10.28
CA GLY A 173 22.19 -8.86 10.96
C GLY A 173 21.69 -8.90 12.41
N ALA A 174 22.59 -9.09 13.39
CA ALA A 174 22.22 -9.19 14.81
C ALA A 174 21.61 -7.89 15.37
N ASP A 175 21.95 -6.73 14.82
CA ASP A 175 21.39 -5.46 15.26
C ASP A 175 19.88 -5.39 14.95
N ALA A 176 19.39 -6.13 13.96
CA ALA A 176 17.97 -6.23 13.67
C ALA A 176 17.16 -6.97 14.75
N LEU A 177 17.80 -7.61 15.72
CA LEU A 177 17.13 -8.24 16.87
C LEU A 177 16.76 -7.23 17.97
N ALA A 178 17.34 -6.04 17.92
CA ALA A 178 17.05 -4.95 18.84
C ALA A 178 16.18 -3.91 18.12
N TRP A 179 15.07 -3.55 18.75
CA TRP A 179 14.25 -2.43 18.29
C TRP A 179 14.89 -1.13 18.77
N ASP A 180 15.74 -0.54 17.95
CA ASP A 180 16.49 0.67 18.26
C ASP A 180 16.23 1.71 17.17
N GLY A 181 16.05 2.99 17.59
CA GLY A 181 15.75 4.10 16.70
C GLY A 181 14.39 4.71 16.93
N GLU A 182 14.07 5.75 16.16
CA GLU A 182 12.78 6.41 16.22
C GLU A 182 11.67 5.50 15.65
N MET A 183 10.52 5.55 16.32
CA MET A 183 9.33 4.79 15.93
C MET A 183 8.92 5.08 14.48
N PRO A 184 8.35 4.08 13.86
CA PRO A 184 8.28 3.86 12.45
C PRO A 184 7.61 4.96 11.68
N MET A 185 8.02 5.09 10.47
CA MET A 185 7.28 5.86 9.47
C MET A 185 5.85 5.33 9.42
N ARG A 186 4.89 6.21 9.69
CA ARG A 186 3.45 5.90 9.69
C ARG A 186 2.89 5.48 8.34
N TRP A 187 3.74 5.33 7.33
CA TRP A 187 3.34 5.05 5.96
C TRP A 187 4.28 4.01 5.37
N PHE A 188 3.74 3.07 4.63
CA PHE A 188 4.45 2.09 3.80
C PHE A 188 5.45 2.71 2.79
N ARG A 189 5.72 3.99 2.89
CA ARG A 189 6.46 4.74 1.92
C ARG A 189 7.87 4.92 2.40
N ALA A 190 8.74 4.32 1.65
CA ALA A 190 10.16 4.55 1.67
C ALA A 190 10.56 5.94 1.18
N ASP A 191 9.62 6.81 0.91
CA ASP A 191 9.82 8.13 0.31
C ASP A 191 10.38 9.17 1.27
N ASP A 192 10.52 8.82 2.54
CA ASP A 192 11.28 9.68 3.44
C ASP A 192 12.78 9.43 3.25
N ALA A 193 13.37 10.15 2.30
CA ALA A 193 14.81 10.11 2.07
C ALA A 193 15.63 10.52 3.31
N GLY A 194 14.97 11.12 4.32
CA GLY A 194 15.55 11.46 5.61
C GLY A 194 15.38 10.40 6.69
N ALA A 195 14.68 9.29 6.41
CA ALA A 195 14.49 8.24 7.40
C ALA A 195 15.84 7.61 7.80
N PRO A 196 16.08 7.39 9.10
CA PRO A 196 17.33 6.81 9.58
C PRO A 196 17.51 5.37 9.12
N ASN A 197 18.77 4.94 8.95
CA ASN A 197 19.14 3.57 8.62
C ASN A 197 19.30 2.70 9.88
N ASP A 198 18.42 2.87 10.86
CA ASP A 198 18.42 2.08 12.09
C ASP A 198 17.56 0.80 11.99
N SER A 199 17.68 -0.05 12.99
CA SER A 199 16.93 -1.31 13.03
C SER A 199 15.43 -1.09 13.21
N GLY A 200 15.01 -0.09 13.99
CA GLY A 200 13.62 0.23 14.22
C GLY A 200 12.90 0.61 12.92
N SER A 201 13.51 1.48 12.11
CA SER A 201 12.96 1.90 10.81
C SER A 201 12.82 0.73 9.85
N TRP A 202 13.87 -0.07 9.63
CA TRP A 202 13.83 -1.17 8.67
C TRP A 202 12.95 -2.34 9.11
N LEU A 203 12.97 -2.70 10.41
CA LEU A 203 12.10 -3.74 10.94
C LEU A 203 10.63 -3.34 10.84
N SER A 204 10.31 -2.10 11.17
CA SER A 204 8.93 -1.61 11.08
C SER A 204 8.38 -1.71 9.66
N VAL A 205 9.12 -1.19 8.69
CA VAL A 205 8.70 -1.24 7.28
C VAL A 205 8.59 -2.68 6.81
N HIS A 206 9.54 -3.56 7.20
CA HIS A 206 9.50 -4.98 6.84
C HIS A 206 8.29 -5.69 7.44
N MET A 207 7.98 -5.45 8.72
CA MET A 207 6.82 -6.05 9.39
C MET A 207 5.50 -5.61 8.76
N CYS A 208 5.38 -4.33 8.40
CA CYS A 208 4.18 -3.83 7.70
C CYS A 208 3.96 -4.49 6.34
N ASN A 209 5.03 -4.87 5.64
CA ASN A 209 4.93 -5.51 4.33
C ASN A 209 4.75 -7.03 4.40
N ALA A 210 4.93 -7.64 5.57
CA ALA A 210 4.79 -9.09 5.76
C ALA A 210 3.33 -9.52 5.97
N MET A 211 2.42 -8.57 6.12
CA MET A 211 0.97 -8.79 6.24
C MET A 211 0.28 -8.64 4.89
#